data_3956f3bd59cec88326c544140ee83922
#
_entry.id   3956f3bd59cec88326c544140ee83922
#
_cell.length_a   1.000
_cell.length_b   1.000
_cell.length_c   1.000
_cell.angle_alpha   90.00
_cell.angle_beta   90.00
_cell.angle_gamma   90.00
#
_symmetry.space_group_name_H-M   'P 1'
#
loop_
_entity.id
_entity.type
_entity.pdbx_description
1 polymer ?
#
loop_
_entity_poly.entity_id
_entity_poly.type
_entity_poly.pdbx_seq_one_letter_code
_entity_poly.pdbx_strand_id
1 'polypeptide(L)'
;MRKQWGFLAAAWMAAAFFAPAPASAASYHADTDTGAEAVDYIENERRRMRENRLSEEQFQLMQDAKEMTAKLRRPVEKGKVVPMALEGDDLFYDEATGDVYARGNVRVTSLDARRFETEEAKGNLKSEEVEIPGKAHMLQMTEGQMHATLDGYRVVYHYGKQTGRIEDVKGKVGNYYVYGRRIELYPGKILIYDGWQTKCGAKTPDYRISGDVIEIYPEHEILIYQAKYWIKNKVVYSRDFYRADISPDAKNEMQMPRVGYNNRDGVWIRYRLAYDLAKRLDVFADLKYYTKHQFRNVYGIEWMNAGSRAAVEYGYYEDSDDNWIEKQPTFVYSYRHQIGKLPLSYGLNFEGGRWSHGGIDSTHTYYGLSVWPHTIKLANDKLRINARASYGITRESYDHSSIRGTSYAASMSYDFSPAVTAYVGYRYSTNTKGRTLFAYNADDYSRRFDYGVSLAVTDRDRFVFGQAMDVEKHTVKDIDYYWFHDMHCAQMILRYRAKRDSWHVSCEFTPW
;
A
#
# COMPACT_ATOMS: atom_id res chain seq x y z
N MET A 1 0.77 -3.10 41.01
CA MET A 1 1.29 -3.91 39.88
C MET A 1 0.62 -3.69 38.52
N ARG A 2 -0.55 -3.05 38.40
CA ARG A 2 -1.25 -2.81 37.09
C ARG A 2 -0.75 -1.60 36.28
N LYS A 3 0.11 -0.74 36.80
CA LYS A 3 0.62 0.47 36.08
C LYS A 3 1.97 0.24 35.34
N GLN A 4 2.68 -0.83 35.62
CA GLN A 4 4.00 -1.10 35.00
C GLN A 4 3.92 -1.81 33.64
N TRP A 5 2.85 -2.53 33.36
CA TRP A 5 2.68 -3.24 32.07
C TRP A 5 2.35 -2.33 30.90
N GLY A 6 1.68 -1.21 31.13
CA GLY A 6 1.40 -0.22 30.08
C GLY A 6 2.66 0.52 29.61
N PHE A 7 3.64 0.71 30.51
CA PHE A 7 4.90 1.37 30.18
C PHE A 7 5.87 0.46 29.41
N LEU A 8 5.89 -0.84 29.71
CA LEU A 8 6.70 -1.81 28.98
C LEU A 8 6.19 -2.02 27.54
N ALA A 9 4.88 -2.10 27.32
CA ALA A 9 4.32 -2.21 25.97
C ALA A 9 4.57 -0.94 25.12
N ALA A 10 4.50 0.24 25.73
CA ALA A 10 4.80 1.50 25.05
C ALA A 10 6.32 1.67 24.79
N ALA A 11 7.17 1.20 25.69
CA ALA A 11 8.63 1.23 25.52
C ALA A 11 9.11 0.23 24.45
N TRP A 12 8.45 -0.94 24.34
CA TRP A 12 8.75 -1.91 23.30
C TRP A 12 8.24 -1.46 21.92
N MET A 13 7.09 -0.81 21.86
CA MET A 13 6.65 -0.16 20.61
C MET A 13 7.60 0.96 20.17
N ALA A 14 8.15 1.73 21.11
CA ALA A 14 9.15 2.74 20.80
C ALA A 14 10.46 2.13 20.28
N ALA A 15 10.92 1.01 20.84
CA ALA A 15 12.14 0.35 20.39
C ALA A 15 12.04 -0.25 18.97
N ALA A 16 10.84 -0.61 18.50
CA ALA A 16 10.62 -1.10 17.15
C ALA A 16 10.72 -0.03 16.03
N PHE A 17 10.76 1.27 16.41
CA PHE A 17 10.92 2.38 15.48
C PHE A 17 12.37 2.69 15.08
N PHE A 18 13.35 1.93 15.56
CA PHE A 18 14.77 2.31 15.52
C PHE A 18 15.55 1.89 14.28
N ALA A 19 14.94 1.31 13.26
CA ALA A 19 15.65 0.89 12.06
C ALA A 19 15.34 1.76 10.85
N PRO A 20 16.35 2.11 10.02
CA PRO A 20 16.11 2.71 8.72
C PRO A 20 15.45 1.64 7.85
N ALA A 21 14.21 1.87 7.45
CA ALA A 21 13.57 0.99 6.51
C ALA A 21 13.63 1.59 5.12
N PRO A 22 14.07 0.84 4.14
CA PRO A 22 13.28 0.64 2.96
C PRO A 22 12.59 -0.72 3.07
N ALA A 23 11.28 -0.72 3.12
CA ALA A 23 10.54 -1.96 3.21
C ALA A 23 10.12 -2.39 1.83
N SER A 24 10.65 -3.50 1.37
CA SER A 24 10.03 -4.23 0.28
C SER A 24 8.67 -4.74 0.73
N ALA A 25 7.66 -4.62 -0.12
CA ALA A 25 6.41 -5.33 0.09
C ALA A 25 6.75 -6.81 0.24
N ALA A 26 6.67 -7.34 1.45
CA ALA A 26 6.75 -8.77 1.64
C ALA A 26 5.72 -9.38 0.70
N SER A 27 6.14 -10.35 -0.12
CA SER A 27 5.18 -11.28 -0.65
C SER A 27 4.54 -11.92 0.58
N TYR A 28 3.38 -11.40 0.94
CA TYR A 28 2.54 -11.99 1.94
C TYR A 28 2.27 -13.40 1.42
N HIS A 29 2.93 -14.39 1.97
CA HIS A 29 2.36 -15.71 1.99
C HIS A 29 1.14 -15.53 2.87
N ALA A 30 0.01 -15.22 2.24
CA ALA A 30 -1.27 -15.31 2.89
C ALA A 30 -1.22 -16.63 3.66
N ASP A 31 -1.52 -16.58 4.93
CA ASP A 31 -1.88 -17.78 5.68
C ASP A 31 -2.60 -18.65 4.65
N THR A 32 -1.98 -19.74 4.23
CA THR A 32 -2.49 -20.61 3.16
C THR A 32 -3.83 -21.23 3.54
N ASP A 33 -4.37 -20.76 4.62
CA ASP A 33 -5.65 -21.01 5.20
C ASP A 33 -6.72 -20.16 4.47
N THR A 34 -6.96 -20.58 3.42
CA THR A 34 -7.80 -20.52 2.25
C THR A 34 -9.20 -19.84 2.37
N GLY A 35 -9.79 -19.60 3.52
CA GLY A 35 -10.96 -18.71 3.70
C GLY A 35 -10.57 -17.23 3.63
N ALA A 36 -9.31 -16.95 3.97
CA ALA A 36 -8.76 -15.61 3.97
C ALA A 36 -8.61 -15.02 2.55
N GLU A 37 -8.29 -15.81 1.53
CA GLU A 37 -7.98 -15.27 0.19
C GLU A 37 -9.13 -14.47 -0.43
N ALA A 38 -10.38 -14.93 -0.34
CA ALA A 38 -11.51 -14.20 -0.90
C ALA A 38 -11.87 -12.98 -0.03
N VAL A 39 -11.78 -13.12 1.31
CA VAL A 39 -11.99 -12.01 2.26
C VAL A 39 -10.89 -10.99 2.12
N ASP A 40 -9.63 -11.40 2.09
CA ASP A 40 -8.47 -10.53 1.94
C ASP A 40 -8.49 -9.84 0.59
N TYR A 41 -8.89 -10.52 -0.48
CA TYR A 41 -9.07 -9.92 -1.79
C TYR A 41 -10.14 -8.81 -1.75
N ILE A 42 -11.31 -9.08 -1.19
CA ILE A 42 -12.40 -8.11 -1.08
C ILE A 42 -11.96 -6.90 -0.25
N GLU A 43 -11.29 -7.14 0.88
CA GLU A 43 -10.82 -6.07 1.75
C GLU A 43 -9.68 -5.26 1.09
N ASN A 44 -8.76 -5.89 0.40
CA ASN A 44 -7.69 -5.22 -0.34
C ASN A 44 -8.23 -4.39 -1.50
N GLU A 45 -9.18 -4.89 -2.27
CA GLU A 45 -9.83 -4.13 -3.35
C GLU A 45 -10.61 -2.93 -2.79
N ARG A 46 -11.32 -3.09 -1.68
CA ARG A 46 -12.01 -1.99 -1.02
C ARG A 46 -11.05 -0.95 -0.46
N ARG A 47 -9.91 -1.38 0.08
CA ARG A 47 -8.83 -0.51 0.53
C ARG A 47 -8.30 0.31 -0.64
N ARG A 48 -7.93 -0.32 -1.75
CA ARG A 48 -7.49 0.36 -2.97
C ARG A 48 -8.52 1.33 -3.53
N MET A 49 -9.81 0.97 -3.49
CA MET A 49 -10.88 1.87 -3.91
C MET A 49 -10.97 3.12 -3.03
N ARG A 50 -10.78 2.99 -1.72
CA ARG A 50 -10.73 4.16 -0.82
C ARG A 50 -9.51 5.04 -1.07
N GLU A 51 -8.34 4.43 -1.27
CA GLU A 51 -7.09 5.14 -1.55
C GLU A 51 -7.16 5.92 -2.87
N ASN A 52 -7.78 5.34 -3.90
CA ASN A 52 -7.87 5.91 -5.24
C ASN A 52 -9.14 6.75 -5.47
N ARG A 53 -10.03 6.83 -4.48
CA ARG A 53 -11.25 7.62 -4.62
C ARG A 53 -10.91 9.11 -4.49
N LEU A 54 -10.62 9.74 -5.61
CA LEU A 54 -10.77 11.18 -5.74
C LEU A 54 -12.26 11.49 -5.49
N SER A 55 -12.54 12.50 -4.67
CA SER A 55 -13.92 12.98 -4.59
C SER A 55 -14.35 13.39 -6.00
N GLU A 56 -15.63 13.29 -6.30
CA GLU A 56 -16.17 13.67 -7.63
C GLU A 56 -15.78 15.11 -7.98
N GLU A 57 -15.74 15.97 -6.98
CA GLU A 57 -15.28 17.35 -7.08
C GLU A 57 -13.79 17.44 -7.47
N GLN A 58 -12.92 16.67 -6.84
CA GLN A 58 -11.49 16.63 -7.19
C GLN A 58 -11.28 16.07 -8.61
N PHE A 59 -12.06 15.08 -9.00
CA PHE A 59 -12.00 14.54 -10.37
C PHE A 59 -12.42 15.59 -11.41
N GLN A 60 -13.49 16.35 -11.15
CA GLN A 60 -13.95 17.41 -12.03
C GLN A 60 -12.91 18.53 -12.16
N LEU A 61 -12.34 18.96 -11.03
CA LEU A 61 -11.25 19.95 -11.00
C LEU A 61 -10.02 19.48 -11.79
N MET A 62 -9.71 18.17 -11.73
CA MET A 62 -8.64 17.58 -12.55
C MET A 62 -8.92 17.68 -14.04
N GLN A 63 -10.13 17.39 -14.47
CA GLN A 63 -10.53 17.46 -15.88
C GLN A 63 -10.46 18.91 -16.38
N ASP A 64 -11.00 19.85 -15.64
CA ASP A 64 -10.97 21.28 -15.98
C ASP A 64 -9.53 21.81 -16.09
N ALA A 65 -8.65 21.45 -15.13
CA ALA A 65 -7.23 21.83 -15.18
C ALA A 65 -6.51 21.22 -16.39
N LYS A 66 -6.85 19.99 -16.76
CA LYS A 66 -6.29 19.30 -17.94
C LYS A 66 -6.71 19.97 -19.24
N GLU A 67 -7.97 20.34 -19.37
CA GLU A 67 -8.50 21.06 -20.52
C GLU A 67 -7.87 22.45 -20.67
N MET A 68 -7.77 23.20 -19.57
CA MET A 68 -7.14 24.52 -19.57
C MET A 68 -5.66 24.44 -19.95
N THR A 69 -4.92 23.50 -19.37
CA THR A 69 -3.51 23.27 -19.71
C THR A 69 -3.35 22.90 -21.19
N ALA A 70 -4.26 22.12 -21.76
CA ALA A 70 -4.25 21.79 -23.18
C ALA A 70 -4.52 23.02 -24.05
N LYS A 71 -5.39 23.94 -23.60
CA LYS A 71 -5.63 25.24 -24.29
C LYS A 71 -4.38 26.11 -24.24
N LEU A 72 -3.69 26.24 -23.11
CA LEU A 72 -2.47 27.01 -22.94
C LEU A 72 -1.31 26.50 -23.82
N ARG A 73 -1.23 25.19 -24.04
CA ARG A 73 -0.21 24.58 -24.91
C ARG A 73 -0.46 24.80 -26.41
N ARG A 74 -1.65 25.30 -26.83
CA ARG A 74 -1.91 25.64 -28.24
C ARG A 74 -1.18 26.93 -28.58
N PRO A 75 -0.38 26.98 -29.64
CA PRO A 75 0.26 28.20 -30.06
C PRO A 75 -0.79 29.24 -30.48
N VAL A 76 -0.74 30.40 -29.85
CA VAL A 76 -1.65 31.53 -30.18
C VAL A 76 -1.21 32.20 -31.48
N GLU A 77 0.12 32.22 -31.73
CA GLU A 77 0.78 32.62 -32.98
C GLU A 77 1.94 31.68 -33.25
N LYS A 78 2.43 31.63 -34.53
CA LYS A 78 3.60 30.77 -34.84
C LYS A 78 4.73 31.03 -33.88
N GLY A 79 5.00 30.09 -32.95
CA GLY A 79 6.13 30.09 -32.03
C GLY A 79 5.89 30.73 -30.64
N LYS A 80 4.71 31.25 -30.32
CA LYS A 80 4.43 31.81 -29.00
C LYS A 80 3.44 30.92 -28.23
N VAL A 81 3.84 30.50 -27.05
CA VAL A 81 3.00 29.75 -26.10
C VAL A 81 2.60 30.70 -24.98
N VAL A 82 1.31 30.70 -24.60
CA VAL A 82 0.84 31.48 -23.45
C VAL A 82 1.34 30.83 -22.17
N PRO A 83 2.15 31.52 -21.34
CA PRO A 83 2.79 30.90 -20.19
C PRO A 83 1.82 30.67 -19.02
N MET A 84 0.70 31.42 -18.97
CA MET A 84 -0.26 31.40 -17.88
C MET A 84 -1.63 31.88 -18.37
N ALA A 85 -2.71 31.35 -17.80
CA ALA A 85 -4.06 31.90 -17.89
C ALA A 85 -4.50 32.44 -16.54
N LEU A 86 -5.10 33.63 -16.55
CA LEU A 86 -5.73 34.27 -15.41
C LEU A 86 -7.19 34.50 -15.75
N GLU A 87 -8.09 34.01 -14.91
CA GLU A 87 -9.55 34.14 -15.02
C GLU A 87 -10.08 34.74 -13.72
N GLY A 88 -11.16 35.49 -13.78
CA GLY A 88 -11.83 36.09 -12.64
C GLY A 88 -13.09 36.82 -13.06
N ASP A 89 -13.97 37.17 -12.11
CA ASP A 89 -15.20 37.92 -12.39
C ASP A 89 -14.87 39.33 -12.84
N ASP A 90 -13.89 39.97 -12.19
CA ASP A 90 -13.33 41.27 -12.57
C ASP A 90 -11.84 41.12 -12.90
N LEU A 91 -11.43 41.69 -14.03
CA LEU A 91 -10.06 41.62 -14.50
C LEU A 91 -9.58 43.00 -14.99
N PHE A 92 -8.50 43.51 -14.42
CA PHE A 92 -7.90 44.77 -14.77
C PHE A 92 -6.47 44.54 -15.27
N TYR A 93 -6.10 45.22 -16.32
CA TYR A 93 -4.78 45.17 -16.93
C TYR A 93 -4.27 46.55 -17.24
N ASP A 94 -3.05 46.88 -16.80
CA ASP A 94 -2.33 48.09 -17.17
C ASP A 94 -1.21 47.72 -18.16
N GLU A 95 -1.36 48.14 -19.39
CA GLU A 95 -0.39 47.87 -20.46
C GLU A 95 0.97 48.55 -20.20
N ALA A 96 0.98 49.73 -19.57
CA ALA A 96 2.21 50.50 -19.35
C ALA A 96 3.10 49.83 -18.29
N THR A 97 2.53 49.36 -17.19
CA THR A 97 3.26 48.68 -16.10
C THR A 97 3.34 47.18 -16.29
N GLY A 98 2.40 46.58 -17.01
CA GLY A 98 2.22 45.13 -17.14
C GLY A 98 1.51 44.51 -15.96
N ASP A 99 0.91 45.33 -15.06
CA ASP A 99 0.20 44.87 -13.89
C ASP A 99 -1.16 44.31 -14.26
N VAL A 100 -1.51 43.17 -13.62
CA VAL A 100 -2.80 42.52 -13.76
C VAL A 100 -3.40 42.34 -12.37
N TYR A 101 -4.66 42.67 -12.23
CA TYR A 101 -5.41 42.44 -11.01
C TYR A 101 -6.68 41.68 -11.34
N ALA A 102 -6.96 40.60 -10.60
CA ALA A 102 -8.17 39.79 -10.74
C ALA A 102 -8.89 39.66 -9.40
N ARG A 103 -10.22 39.69 -9.43
CA ARG A 103 -11.07 39.56 -8.25
C ARG A 103 -12.31 38.75 -8.56
N GLY A 104 -12.77 37.97 -7.57
CA GLY A 104 -13.94 37.09 -7.65
C GLY A 104 -13.65 35.81 -8.43
N ASN A 105 -13.80 34.68 -7.82
CA ASN A 105 -13.60 33.35 -8.42
C ASN A 105 -12.32 33.22 -9.25
N VAL A 106 -11.22 33.77 -8.74
CA VAL A 106 -9.96 33.88 -9.50
C VAL A 106 -9.32 32.51 -9.67
N ARG A 107 -8.92 32.21 -10.92
CA ARG A 107 -8.18 31.00 -11.28
C ARG A 107 -6.92 31.35 -12.05
N VAL A 108 -5.79 30.92 -11.53
CA VAL A 108 -4.48 31.07 -12.15
C VAL A 108 -3.99 29.70 -12.59
N THR A 109 -3.80 29.48 -13.89
CA THR A 109 -3.34 28.18 -14.41
C THR A 109 -2.04 28.39 -15.19
N SER A 110 -0.98 27.67 -14.84
CA SER A 110 0.33 27.74 -15.50
C SER A 110 0.59 26.53 -16.39
N LEU A 111 1.62 26.63 -17.26
CA LEU A 111 1.99 25.59 -18.23
C LEU A 111 2.44 24.29 -17.58
N ASP A 112 2.92 24.33 -16.35
CA ASP A 112 3.29 23.15 -15.56
C ASP A 112 2.09 22.46 -14.89
N ALA A 113 0.87 22.80 -15.32
CA ALA A 113 -0.41 22.27 -14.81
C ALA A 113 -0.63 22.54 -13.31
N ARG A 114 -0.03 23.59 -12.77
CA ARG A 114 -0.41 24.16 -11.46
C ARG A 114 -1.56 25.12 -11.65
N ARG A 115 -2.56 24.96 -10.80
CA ARG A 115 -3.73 25.84 -10.75
C ARG A 115 -3.90 26.35 -9.33
N PHE A 116 -4.09 27.67 -9.20
CA PHE A 116 -4.46 28.31 -7.95
C PHE A 116 -5.87 28.84 -8.07
N GLU A 117 -6.68 28.62 -7.05
CA GLU A 117 -8.03 29.15 -6.91
C GLU A 117 -8.06 30.06 -5.67
N THR A 118 -8.62 31.27 -5.83
CA THR A 118 -8.61 32.30 -4.81
C THR A 118 -9.69 33.34 -5.09
N GLU A 119 -9.92 34.27 -4.16
CA GLU A 119 -10.82 35.41 -4.35
C GLU A 119 -10.12 36.61 -4.99
N GLU A 120 -8.80 36.72 -4.85
CA GLU A 120 -8.05 37.87 -5.33
C GLU A 120 -6.64 37.46 -5.72
N ALA A 121 -6.17 37.95 -6.87
CA ALA A 121 -4.77 37.78 -7.29
C ALA A 121 -4.26 39.05 -7.96
N LYS A 122 -2.97 39.33 -7.73
CA LYS A 122 -2.19 40.38 -8.41
C LYS A 122 -1.10 39.72 -9.20
N GLY A 123 -0.80 40.24 -10.36
CA GLY A 123 0.27 39.72 -11.19
C GLY A 123 0.97 40.84 -11.97
N ASN A 124 2.16 40.52 -12.44
CA ASN A 124 2.86 41.42 -13.36
C ASN A 124 3.46 40.58 -14.49
N LEU A 125 3.06 40.92 -15.72
CA LEU A 125 3.46 40.16 -16.91
C LEU A 125 4.93 40.35 -17.28
N LYS A 126 5.57 41.46 -16.83
CA LYS A 126 6.99 41.72 -17.09
C LYS A 126 7.91 40.99 -16.13
N SER A 127 7.52 40.91 -14.84
CA SER A 127 8.24 40.12 -13.82
C SER A 127 7.87 38.63 -13.83
N GLU A 128 6.83 38.26 -14.57
CA GLU A 128 6.30 36.89 -14.63
C GLU A 128 5.90 36.34 -13.26
N GLU A 129 5.35 37.21 -12.40
CA GLU A 129 5.00 36.87 -11.02
C GLU A 129 3.50 37.06 -10.76
N VAL A 130 2.95 36.17 -9.93
CA VAL A 130 1.60 36.26 -9.40
C VAL A 130 1.66 36.21 -7.88
N GLU A 131 0.99 37.14 -7.23
CA GLU A 131 0.82 37.24 -5.79
C GLU A 131 -0.64 37.04 -5.41
N ILE A 132 -0.90 36.14 -4.46
CA ILE A 132 -2.22 35.86 -3.88
C ILE A 132 -2.14 36.20 -2.39
N PRO A 133 -2.67 37.36 -1.97
CA PRO A 133 -2.52 37.82 -0.60
C PRO A 133 -3.35 37.02 0.42
N GLY A 134 -4.47 36.46 -0.04
CA GLY A 134 -5.44 35.74 0.78
C GLY A 134 -5.19 34.24 0.83
N LYS A 135 -6.29 33.51 1.05
CA LYS A 135 -6.34 32.07 0.99
C LYS A 135 -6.25 31.62 -0.47
N ALA A 136 -5.45 30.59 -0.71
CA ALA A 136 -5.34 29.93 -1.99
C ALA A 136 -5.53 28.41 -1.87
N HIS A 137 -6.19 27.84 -2.85
CA HIS A 137 -6.26 26.41 -3.07
C HIS A 137 -5.39 26.09 -4.30
N MET A 138 -4.35 25.29 -4.12
CA MET A 138 -3.45 24.88 -5.18
C MET A 138 -3.70 23.44 -5.58
N LEU A 139 -3.81 23.22 -6.88
CA LEU A 139 -3.89 21.91 -7.52
C LEU A 139 -2.68 21.72 -8.44
N GLN A 140 -2.00 20.58 -8.34
CA GLN A 140 -0.97 20.18 -9.30
C GLN A 140 -1.36 18.82 -9.88
N MET A 141 -1.52 18.76 -11.20
CA MET A 141 -2.11 17.64 -11.93
C MET A 141 -1.29 17.26 -13.17
N THR A 142 0.02 17.31 -13.06
CA THR A 142 0.90 16.98 -14.19
C THR A 142 0.89 15.47 -14.42
N GLU A 143 0.71 15.05 -15.66
CA GLU A 143 0.79 13.65 -16.06
C GLU A 143 2.22 13.14 -15.86
N GLY A 144 2.40 12.03 -15.14
CA GLY A 144 3.71 11.49 -14.75
C GLY A 144 4.35 12.18 -13.55
N GLN A 145 3.64 13.06 -12.83
CA GLN A 145 4.08 13.65 -11.58
C GLN A 145 3.09 13.38 -10.44
N MET A 146 3.60 13.42 -9.22
CA MET A 146 2.78 13.25 -8.03
C MET A 146 1.73 14.36 -7.92
N HIS A 147 0.46 13.97 -7.80
CA HIS A 147 -0.62 14.92 -7.62
C HIS A 147 -0.49 15.64 -6.28
N ALA A 148 -0.71 16.95 -6.27
CA ALA A 148 -0.73 17.74 -5.05
C ALA A 148 -2.00 18.60 -4.96
N THR A 149 -2.59 18.62 -3.78
CA THR A 149 -3.71 19.49 -3.43
C THR A 149 -3.36 20.18 -2.12
N LEU A 150 -3.13 21.49 -2.15
CA LEU A 150 -2.64 22.26 -1.02
C LEU A 150 -3.52 23.49 -0.77
N ASP A 151 -3.92 23.68 0.47
CA ASP A 151 -4.54 24.91 0.95
C ASP A 151 -3.49 25.73 1.70
N GLY A 152 -3.39 27.02 1.43
CA GLY A 152 -2.45 27.89 2.11
C GLY A 152 -2.78 29.37 1.95
N TYR A 153 -1.88 30.20 2.38
CA TYR A 153 -2.04 31.66 2.37
C TYR A 153 -0.79 32.33 1.78
N ARG A 154 -0.95 33.57 1.31
CA ARG A 154 0.16 34.43 0.84
C ARG A 154 1.05 33.72 -0.17
N VAL A 155 0.45 33.33 -1.29
CA VAL A 155 1.17 32.70 -2.38
C VAL A 155 1.92 33.76 -3.19
N VAL A 156 3.19 33.49 -3.46
CA VAL A 156 3.99 34.20 -4.46
C VAL A 156 4.47 33.14 -5.46
N TYR A 157 4.10 33.27 -6.72
CA TYR A 157 4.45 32.30 -7.75
C TYR A 157 5.02 32.94 -9.00
N HIS A 158 6.24 32.58 -9.33
CA HIS A 158 6.93 33.03 -10.55
C HIS A 158 6.76 31.97 -11.64
N TYR A 159 5.82 32.21 -12.56
CA TYR A 159 5.39 31.20 -13.52
C TYR A 159 6.43 30.93 -14.62
N GLY A 160 7.30 31.88 -14.99
CA GLY A 160 8.40 31.64 -15.93
C GLY A 160 9.48 30.71 -15.35
N LYS A 161 9.82 30.84 -14.07
CA LYS A 161 10.78 29.98 -13.37
C LYS A 161 10.14 28.73 -12.77
N GLN A 162 8.81 28.66 -12.74
CA GLN A 162 8.04 27.60 -12.08
C GLN A 162 8.39 27.44 -10.58
N THR A 163 8.69 28.58 -9.92
CA THR A 163 9.04 28.61 -8.50
C THR A 163 7.99 29.39 -7.73
N GLY A 164 7.73 29.00 -6.49
CA GLY A 164 6.77 29.71 -5.66
C GLY A 164 6.95 29.45 -4.18
N ARG A 165 6.23 30.26 -3.38
CA ARG A 165 6.16 30.17 -1.93
C ARG A 165 4.71 30.25 -1.47
N ILE A 166 4.35 29.40 -0.52
CA ILE A 166 3.03 29.37 0.11
C ILE A 166 3.24 29.29 1.61
N GLU A 167 2.47 30.01 2.40
CA GLU A 167 2.55 30.01 3.86
C GLU A 167 1.36 29.27 4.49
N ASP A 168 1.57 28.74 5.71
CA ASP A 168 0.57 28.00 6.51
C ASP A 168 -0.19 26.95 5.70
N VAL A 169 0.57 26.06 5.10
CA VAL A 169 0.06 25.12 4.11
C VAL A 169 -0.35 23.80 4.75
N LYS A 170 -1.47 23.28 4.32
CA LYS A 170 -1.92 21.92 4.60
C LYS A 170 -2.53 21.33 3.35
N GLY A 171 -2.40 20.01 3.21
CA GLY A 171 -3.01 19.32 2.08
C GLY A 171 -2.46 17.93 1.87
N LYS A 172 -2.50 17.48 0.63
CA LYS A 172 -2.07 16.15 0.23
C LYS A 172 -1.09 16.24 -0.93
N VAL A 173 0.02 15.51 -0.84
CA VAL A 173 1.01 15.34 -1.90
C VAL A 173 1.17 13.85 -2.13
N GLY A 174 0.68 13.33 -3.26
CA GLY A 174 0.53 11.90 -3.49
C GLY A 174 -0.32 11.25 -2.40
N ASN A 175 0.24 10.25 -1.71
CA ASN A 175 -0.42 9.53 -0.62
C ASN A 175 -0.12 10.12 0.77
N TYR A 176 0.57 11.26 0.83
CA TYR A 176 0.95 11.89 2.09
C TYR A 176 0.12 13.13 2.39
N TYR A 177 -0.46 13.21 3.57
CA TYR A 177 -0.97 14.45 4.14
C TYR A 177 0.21 15.24 4.68
N VAL A 178 0.29 16.50 4.30
CA VAL A 178 1.38 17.39 4.65
C VAL A 178 0.87 18.64 5.34
N TYR A 179 1.69 19.18 6.23
CA TYR A 179 1.56 20.49 6.81
C TYR A 179 2.93 21.16 6.80
N GLY A 180 2.98 22.47 6.56
CA GLY A 180 4.19 23.24 6.66
C GLY A 180 3.88 24.69 6.97
N ARG A 181 4.72 25.34 7.80
CA ARG A 181 4.61 26.78 8.01
C ARG A 181 4.88 27.53 6.72
N ARG A 182 5.79 27.02 5.90
CA ARG A 182 6.13 27.53 4.57
C ARG A 182 6.43 26.36 3.65
N ILE A 183 5.90 26.45 2.45
CA ILE A 183 6.24 25.53 1.36
C ILE A 183 6.84 26.30 0.22
N GLU A 184 7.95 25.83 -0.33
CA GLU A 184 8.57 26.34 -1.54
C GLU A 184 8.44 25.32 -2.67
N LEU A 185 7.99 25.80 -3.81
CA LEU A 185 7.77 25.03 -5.02
C LEU A 185 8.90 25.26 -5.99
N TYR A 186 9.45 24.20 -6.54
CA TYR A 186 10.50 24.23 -7.58
C TYR A 186 10.14 23.27 -8.71
N PRO A 187 10.76 23.41 -9.89
CA PRO A 187 10.69 22.37 -10.90
C PRO A 187 11.26 21.06 -10.34
N GLY A 188 10.40 20.03 -10.22
CA GLY A 188 10.80 18.70 -9.78
C GLY A 188 11.02 18.50 -8.28
N LYS A 189 10.79 19.51 -7.40
CA LYS A 189 10.83 19.31 -5.95
C LYS A 189 9.93 20.27 -5.17
N ILE A 190 9.57 19.84 -3.98
CA ILE A 190 8.81 20.64 -3.00
C ILE A 190 9.62 20.66 -1.70
N LEU A 191 9.84 21.84 -1.12
CA LEU A 191 10.46 22.02 0.19
C LEU A 191 9.40 22.45 1.20
N ILE A 192 9.34 21.78 2.33
CA ILE A 192 8.42 22.08 3.43
C ILE A 192 9.26 22.44 4.66
N TYR A 193 9.05 23.63 5.19
CA TYR A 193 9.76 24.14 6.36
C TYR A 193 8.86 24.05 7.59
N ASP A 194 9.43 23.67 8.73
CA ASP A 194 8.73 23.50 10.01
C ASP A 194 7.43 22.70 9.86
N GLY A 195 7.55 21.54 9.22
CA GLY A 195 6.40 20.78 8.78
C GLY A 195 6.37 19.35 9.28
N TRP A 196 5.32 18.66 8.88
CA TRP A 196 5.18 17.24 9.10
C TRP A 196 4.45 16.57 7.92
N GLN A 197 4.66 15.27 7.82
CA GLN A 197 3.95 14.42 6.90
C GLN A 197 3.40 13.19 7.60
N THR A 198 2.31 12.64 7.05
CA THR A 198 1.70 11.39 7.50
C THR A 198 0.90 10.75 6.38
N LYS A 199 0.72 9.44 6.43
CA LYS A 199 -0.28 8.75 5.60
C LYS A 199 -1.63 8.61 6.32
N CYS A 200 -1.74 9.09 7.56
CA CYS A 200 -2.96 9.05 8.35
C CYS A 200 -3.95 10.13 7.94
N GLY A 201 -5.09 9.74 7.37
CA GLY A 201 -6.15 10.66 6.91
C GLY A 201 -7.02 11.27 8.01
N ALA A 202 -6.73 11.01 9.29
CA ALA A 202 -7.49 11.60 10.39
C ALA A 202 -7.23 13.10 10.53
N LYS A 203 -8.26 13.88 10.91
CA LYS A 203 -8.13 15.32 11.18
C LYS A 203 -6.99 15.63 12.16
N THR A 204 -6.79 14.76 13.15
CA THR A 204 -5.63 14.73 14.04
C THR A 204 -4.94 13.38 13.80
N PRO A 205 -3.80 13.35 13.10
CA PRO A 205 -3.18 12.09 12.74
C PRO A 205 -2.65 11.35 13.97
N ASP A 206 -2.84 10.04 14.00
CA ASP A 206 -2.36 9.18 15.09
C ASP A 206 -0.85 9.04 15.08
N TYR A 207 -0.23 9.19 13.91
CA TYR A 207 1.22 9.23 13.74
C TYR A 207 1.62 10.24 12.67
N ARG A 208 2.79 10.85 12.81
CA ARG A 208 3.40 11.74 11.83
C ARG A 208 4.91 11.78 11.98
N ILE A 209 5.58 12.18 10.93
CA ILE A 209 7.01 12.51 10.95
C ILE A 209 7.12 14.01 10.71
N SER A 210 7.72 14.73 11.66
CA SER A 210 8.03 16.15 11.49
C SER A 210 9.51 16.36 11.25
N GLY A 211 9.85 17.47 10.62
CA GLY A 211 11.22 17.89 10.43
C GLY A 211 11.33 19.40 10.28
N ASP A 212 12.54 19.92 10.45
CA ASP A 212 12.81 21.33 10.22
C ASP A 212 12.72 21.63 8.71
N VAL A 213 13.18 20.70 7.87
CA VAL A 213 13.02 20.73 6.41
C VAL A 213 12.62 19.34 5.92
N ILE A 214 11.60 19.30 5.08
CA ILE A 214 11.19 18.11 4.33
C ILE A 214 11.34 18.41 2.84
N GLU A 215 12.16 17.65 2.16
CA GLU A 215 12.31 17.73 0.71
C GLU A 215 11.54 16.58 0.07
N ILE A 216 10.63 16.89 -0.83
CA ILE A 216 9.88 15.89 -1.60
C ILE A 216 10.34 15.99 -3.05
N TYR A 217 10.95 14.94 -3.55
CA TYR A 217 11.25 14.74 -4.96
C TYR A 217 10.17 13.81 -5.54
N PRO A 218 9.16 14.34 -6.23
CA PRO A 218 8.03 13.55 -6.72
C PRO A 218 8.48 12.33 -7.50
N GLU A 219 7.89 11.18 -7.22
CA GLU A 219 8.22 9.87 -7.82
C GLU A 219 9.66 9.37 -7.58
N HIS A 220 10.41 10.00 -6.68
CA HIS A 220 11.77 9.58 -6.32
C HIS A 220 11.91 9.33 -4.83
N GLU A 221 11.95 10.39 -4.01
CA GLU A 221 12.28 10.25 -2.59
C GLU A 221 11.75 11.41 -1.74
N ILE A 222 11.67 11.15 -0.44
CA ILE A 222 11.44 12.14 0.60
C ILE A 222 12.66 12.16 1.52
N LEU A 223 13.21 13.34 1.78
CA LEU A 223 14.30 13.58 2.71
C LEU A 223 13.77 14.45 3.85
N ILE A 224 14.00 14.05 5.11
CA ILE A 224 13.54 14.82 6.29
C ILE A 224 14.75 15.06 7.18
N TYR A 225 15.04 16.34 7.44
CA TYR A 225 16.12 16.78 8.31
C TYR A 225 15.57 17.06 9.71
N GLN A 226 16.30 16.64 10.75
CA GLN A 226 15.89 16.66 12.15
C GLN A 226 14.54 15.96 12.36
N ALA A 227 14.44 14.75 11.83
CA ALA A 227 13.22 13.96 11.82
C ALA A 227 12.78 13.55 13.24
N LYS A 228 11.52 13.84 13.59
CA LYS A 228 10.88 13.43 14.83
C LYS A 228 9.65 12.59 14.51
N TYR A 229 9.60 11.39 15.09
CA TYR A 229 8.46 10.49 14.96
C TYR A 229 7.49 10.71 16.11
N TRP A 230 6.26 10.96 15.78
CA TRP A 230 5.20 11.21 16.71
C TRP A 230 4.17 10.09 16.70
N ILE A 231 3.75 9.68 17.88
CA ILE A 231 2.51 8.94 18.08
C ILE A 231 1.59 9.85 18.89
N LYS A 232 0.47 10.22 18.28
CA LYS A 232 -0.41 11.28 18.79
C LYS A 232 0.39 12.57 19.08
N ASN A 233 0.50 12.97 20.32
CA ASN A 233 1.20 14.20 20.73
C ASN A 233 2.56 13.97 21.41
N LYS A 234 3.10 12.72 21.31
CA LYS A 234 4.38 12.38 21.94
C LYS A 234 5.42 12.03 20.88
N VAL A 235 6.61 12.64 20.99
CA VAL A 235 7.78 12.21 20.22
C VAL A 235 8.24 10.89 20.81
N VAL A 236 8.25 9.84 19.99
CA VAL A 236 8.70 8.52 20.39
C VAL A 236 10.13 8.22 19.92
N TYR A 237 10.58 8.95 18.90
CA TYR A 237 11.93 8.81 18.37
C TYR A 237 12.33 10.06 17.58
N SER A 238 13.64 10.36 17.54
CA SER A 238 14.22 11.41 16.71
C SER A 238 15.53 10.96 16.09
N ARG A 239 15.83 11.49 14.91
CA ARG A 239 17.10 11.27 14.18
C ARG A 239 17.42 12.47 13.32
N ASP A 240 18.71 12.67 13.03
CA ASP A 240 19.14 13.84 12.27
C ASP A 240 18.64 13.83 10.84
N PHE A 241 18.53 12.64 10.24
CA PHE A 241 18.16 12.49 8.85
C PHE A 241 17.29 11.25 8.60
N TYR A 242 16.24 11.41 7.80
CA TYR A 242 15.38 10.32 7.32
C TYR A 242 15.23 10.40 5.81
N ARG A 243 15.27 9.27 5.16
CA ARG A 243 15.05 9.12 3.72
C ARG A 243 14.00 8.04 3.48
N ALA A 244 13.08 8.30 2.57
CA ALA A 244 12.13 7.31 2.06
C ALA A 244 12.09 7.40 0.53
N ASP A 245 12.14 6.25 -0.12
CA ASP A 245 11.88 6.13 -1.56
C ASP A 245 10.37 6.16 -1.80
N ILE A 246 9.89 7.01 -2.69
CA ILE A 246 8.48 7.15 -3.08
C ILE A 246 8.29 6.95 -4.59
N SER A 247 9.26 6.31 -5.26
CA SER A 247 9.11 5.97 -6.68
C SER A 247 7.90 5.04 -6.91
N PRO A 248 7.32 5.01 -8.11
CA PRO A 248 6.20 4.11 -8.42
C PRO A 248 6.51 2.63 -8.18
N ASP A 249 7.80 2.27 -8.29
CA ASP A 249 8.32 0.94 -7.98
C ASP A 249 8.81 0.83 -6.53
N ALA A 250 8.67 1.89 -5.73
CA ALA A 250 9.12 1.90 -4.35
C ALA A 250 8.32 0.90 -3.52
N LYS A 251 9.05 -0.01 -2.95
CA LYS A 251 8.53 -1.00 -2.01
C LYS A 251 8.58 -0.51 -0.57
N ASN A 252 8.86 0.77 -0.41
CA ASN A 252 9.15 1.46 0.85
C ASN A 252 7.87 1.98 1.51
N GLU A 253 6.97 1.07 1.83
CA GLU A 253 6.01 1.39 2.87
C GLU A 253 6.72 1.28 4.21
N MET A 254 6.64 2.32 5.04
CA MET A 254 7.08 2.24 6.43
C MET A 254 6.28 1.13 7.10
N GLN A 255 6.88 -0.07 7.18
CA GLN A 255 6.22 -1.21 7.80
C GLN A 255 6.16 -0.96 9.29
N MET A 256 4.96 -0.78 9.77
CA MET A 256 4.70 -0.75 11.20
C MET A 256 4.71 -2.17 11.76
N PRO A 257 5.13 -2.39 13.01
CA PRO A 257 5.01 -3.69 13.64
C PRO A 257 3.55 -4.17 13.61
N ARG A 258 3.34 -5.41 13.25
CA ARG A 258 2.04 -6.06 13.38
C ARG A 258 1.98 -6.79 14.70
N VAL A 259 0.87 -6.68 15.39
CA VAL A 259 0.64 -7.33 16.66
C VAL A 259 -0.67 -8.09 16.62
N GLY A 260 -0.72 -9.21 17.32
CA GLY A 260 -1.95 -9.97 17.39
C GLY A 260 -1.89 -11.08 18.43
N TYR A 261 -2.96 -11.84 18.47
CA TYR A 261 -3.13 -12.98 19.34
C TYR A 261 -3.87 -14.07 18.59
N ASN A 262 -3.46 -15.31 18.78
CA ASN A 262 -4.29 -16.47 18.47
C ASN A 262 -4.12 -17.56 19.56
N ASN A 263 -5.05 -18.48 19.61
CA ASN A 263 -5.08 -19.51 20.66
C ASN A 263 -3.86 -20.43 20.61
N ARG A 264 -3.28 -20.65 19.42
CA ARG A 264 -2.17 -21.57 19.22
C ARG A 264 -0.83 -20.95 19.62
N ASP A 265 -0.53 -19.75 19.11
CA ASP A 265 0.78 -19.11 19.22
C ASP A 265 0.86 -18.13 20.40
N GLY A 266 -0.28 -17.76 20.97
CA GLY A 266 -0.41 -16.72 21.99
C GLY A 266 -0.33 -15.32 21.40
N VAL A 267 0.21 -14.36 22.14
CA VAL A 267 0.49 -13.01 21.63
C VAL A 267 1.68 -13.08 20.69
N TRP A 268 1.58 -12.41 19.55
CA TRP A 268 2.66 -12.34 18.60
C TRP A 268 2.92 -10.90 18.14
N ILE A 269 4.18 -10.66 17.77
CA ILE A 269 4.66 -9.41 17.18
C ILE A 269 5.47 -9.78 15.96
N ARG A 270 5.21 -9.14 14.83
CA ARG A 270 5.94 -9.31 13.57
C ARG A 270 6.44 -7.97 13.07
N TYR A 271 7.69 -7.91 12.67
CA TYR A 271 8.30 -6.70 12.12
C TYR A 271 9.35 -7.05 11.08
N ARG A 272 9.31 -6.42 9.93
CA ARG A 272 10.33 -6.58 8.89
C ARG A 272 11.32 -5.42 8.93
N LEU A 273 12.58 -5.76 8.98
CA LEU A 273 13.72 -4.89 8.76
C LEU A 273 14.28 -5.18 7.37
N ALA A 274 14.57 -4.16 6.60
CA ALA A 274 15.31 -4.30 5.35
C ALA A 274 16.33 -3.17 5.23
N TYR A 275 17.47 -3.47 4.63
CA TYR A 275 18.56 -2.54 4.39
C TYR A 275 19.06 -2.70 2.95
N ASP A 276 19.07 -1.60 2.21
CA ASP A 276 19.54 -1.56 0.82
C ASP A 276 21.06 -1.72 0.79
N LEU A 277 21.56 -2.82 0.23
CA LEU A 277 22.98 -3.01 -0.06
C LEU A 277 23.37 -2.34 -1.39
N ALA A 278 22.46 -2.40 -2.36
CA ALA A 278 22.64 -1.80 -3.68
C ALA A 278 21.26 -1.57 -4.31
N LYS A 279 21.22 -0.89 -5.45
CA LYS A 279 19.98 -0.73 -6.21
C LYS A 279 19.34 -2.09 -6.45
N ARG A 280 18.12 -2.30 -5.90
CA ARG A 280 17.33 -3.54 -6.00
C ARG A 280 17.89 -4.75 -5.24
N LEU A 281 18.88 -4.59 -4.38
CA LEU A 281 19.45 -5.66 -3.58
C LEU A 281 19.40 -5.28 -2.11
N ASP A 282 18.61 -6.03 -1.33
CA ASP A 282 18.33 -5.77 0.07
C ASP A 282 18.74 -6.95 0.94
N VAL A 283 19.26 -6.68 2.13
CA VAL A 283 19.30 -7.62 3.24
C VAL A 283 18.07 -7.39 4.10
N PHE A 284 17.39 -8.45 4.50
CA PHE A 284 16.22 -8.32 5.34
C PHE A 284 16.23 -9.28 6.54
N ALA A 285 15.45 -8.88 7.55
CA ALA A 285 15.13 -9.70 8.71
C ALA A 285 13.64 -9.55 9.03
N ASP A 286 12.88 -10.64 8.90
CA ASP A 286 11.51 -10.73 9.38
C ASP A 286 11.55 -11.21 10.83
N LEU A 287 11.47 -10.28 11.77
CA LEU A 287 11.46 -10.56 13.18
C LEU A 287 10.07 -10.97 13.62
N LYS A 288 9.94 -12.18 14.14
CA LYS A 288 8.68 -12.77 14.59
C LYS A 288 8.86 -13.32 16.00
N TYR A 289 8.08 -12.81 16.93
CA TYR A 289 8.05 -13.31 18.31
C TYR A 289 6.65 -13.80 18.66
N TYR A 290 6.57 -14.96 19.26
CA TYR A 290 5.34 -15.61 19.71
C TYR A 290 5.50 -16.03 21.16
N THR A 291 4.54 -15.74 22.02
CA THR A 291 4.66 -16.06 23.45
C THR A 291 4.74 -17.57 23.73
N LYS A 292 4.19 -18.41 22.84
CA LYS A 292 4.23 -19.88 22.98
C LYS A 292 5.35 -20.54 22.18
N HIS A 293 5.87 -19.88 21.13
CA HIS A 293 6.91 -20.45 20.24
C HIS A 293 8.20 -19.63 20.20
N GLN A 294 8.28 -18.53 20.99
CA GLN A 294 9.44 -17.64 21.03
C GLN A 294 9.76 -17.02 19.65
N PHE A 295 11.04 -16.89 19.32
CA PHE A 295 11.47 -16.28 18.06
C PHE A 295 11.36 -17.27 16.89
N ARG A 296 10.69 -16.85 15.83
CA ARG A 296 10.54 -17.57 14.57
C ARG A 296 10.97 -16.66 13.40
N ASN A 297 12.18 -16.14 13.48
CA ASN A 297 12.69 -15.16 12.54
C ASN A 297 13.00 -15.77 11.18
N VAL A 298 12.98 -14.90 10.15
CA VAL A 298 13.51 -15.20 8.82
C VAL A 298 14.53 -14.13 8.46
N TYR A 299 15.65 -14.53 7.92
CA TYR A 299 16.73 -13.66 7.46
C TYR A 299 17.00 -13.95 5.99
N GLY A 300 17.39 -12.96 5.23
CA GLY A 300 17.72 -13.20 3.84
C GLY A 300 18.33 -12.02 3.12
N ILE A 301 18.75 -12.33 1.90
CA ILE A 301 19.16 -11.34 0.89
C ILE A 301 18.20 -11.49 -0.27
N GLU A 302 17.63 -10.38 -0.75
CA GLU A 302 16.72 -10.42 -1.87
C GLU A 302 17.08 -9.38 -2.92
N TRP A 303 16.98 -9.79 -4.18
CA TRP A 303 17.03 -8.94 -5.34
C TRP A 303 15.64 -8.83 -5.94
N MET A 304 15.22 -7.60 -6.25
CA MET A 304 13.90 -7.34 -6.80
C MET A 304 13.98 -6.41 -8.00
N ASN A 305 13.19 -6.74 -9.01
CA ASN A 305 12.97 -5.92 -10.20
C ASN A 305 11.49 -6.01 -10.60
N ALA A 306 11.02 -5.15 -11.51
CA ALA A 306 9.66 -5.19 -12.00
C ALA A 306 9.26 -6.63 -12.38
N GLY A 307 8.35 -7.22 -11.59
CA GLY A 307 7.85 -8.59 -11.80
C GLY A 307 8.77 -9.74 -11.40
N SER A 308 10.03 -9.50 -10.95
CA SER A 308 10.97 -10.56 -10.55
C SER A 308 11.44 -10.38 -9.11
N ARG A 309 11.51 -11.47 -8.38
CA ARG A 309 12.17 -11.54 -7.07
C ARG A 309 13.06 -12.78 -7.02
N ALA A 310 14.33 -12.61 -6.60
CA ALA A 310 15.24 -13.69 -6.27
C ALA A 310 15.74 -13.48 -4.83
N ALA A 311 15.70 -14.50 -4.00
CA ALA A 311 16.13 -14.39 -2.60
C ALA A 311 16.83 -15.66 -2.14
N VAL A 312 17.75 -15.50 -1.17
CA VAL A 312 18.24 -16.58 -0.34
C VAL A 312 17.75 -16.32 1.07
N GLU A 313 17.01 -17.26 1.61
CA GLU A 313 16.30 -17.12 2.89
C GLU A 313 16.71 -18.21 3.87
N TYR A 314 16.77 -17.86 5.14
CA TYR A 314 17.00 -18.78 6.26
C TYR A 314 16.03 -18.43 7.39
N GLY A 315 15.30 -19.41 7.93
CA GLY A 315 14.45 -19.22 9.09
C GLY A 315 13.20 -20.08 9.12
N TYR A 316 12.20 -19.62 9.88
CA TYR A 316 11.03 -20.43 10.19
C TYR A 316 9.82 -19.96 9.40
N TYR A 317 9.16 -20.94 8.75
CA TYR A 317 7.92 -20.75 7.99
C TYR A 317 6.85 -21.70 8.52
N GLU A 318 5.63 -21.24 8.47
CA GLU A 318 4.47 -22.01 8.87
C GLU A 318 3.85 -22.65 7.63
N ASP A 319 3.53 -23.94 7.71
CA ASP A 319 2.86 -24.67 6.64
C ASP A 319 1.32 -24.59 6.77
N SER A 320 0.59 -25.21 5.84
CA SER A 320 -0.88 -25.23 5.86
C SER A 320 -1.49 -25.99 7.03
N ASP A 321 -0.70 -26.78 7.74
CA ASP A 321 -1.09 -27.53 8.94
C ASP A 321 -0.70 -26.85 10.23
N ASP A 322 -0.30 -25.58 10.15
CA ASP A 322 0.16 -24.82 11.29
C ASP A 322 1.46 -25.38 11.92
N ASN A 323 2.26 -26.13 11.15
CA ASN A 323 3.56 -26.62 11.59
C ASN A 323 4.68 -25.67 11.23
N TRP A 324 5.66 -25.56 12.11
CA TRP A 324 6.84 -24.75 11.85
C TRP A 324 7.90 -25.56 11.10
N ILE A 325 8.20 -25.13 9.87
CA ILE A 325 9.29 -25.66 9.05
C ILE A 325 10.49 -24.73 9.18
N GLU A 326 11.64 -25.27 9.52
CA GLU A 326 12.91 -24.57 9.42
C GLU A 326 13.45 -24.69 8.01
N LYS A 327 13.43 -23.59 7.25
CA LYS A 327 14.09 -23.48 5.96
C LYS A 327 15.54 -23.04 6.23
N GLN A 328 16.48 -23.96 6.13
CA GLN A 328 17.91 -23.67 6.05
C GLN A 328 18.18 -23.02 4.69
N PRO A 329 19.36 -22.48 4.36
CA PRO A 329 19.48 -21.63 3.18
C PRO A 329 18.68 -22.15 1.98
N THR A 330 17.63 -21.43 1.63
CA THR A 330 16.68 -21.77 0.58
C THR A 330 16.69 -20.66 -0.47
N PHE A 331 16.96 -21.00 -1.70
CA PHE A 331 16.84 -20.07 -2.82
C PHE A 331 15.39 -20.03 -3.27
N VAL A 332 14.86 -18.82 -3.41
CA VAL A 332 13.50 -18.54 -3.88
C VAL A 332 13.59 -17.64 -5.10
N TYR A 333 12.90 -18.00 -6.16
CA TYR A 333 12.75 -17.16 -7.34
C TYR A 333 11.29 -17.08 -7.75
N SER A 334 10.79 -15.89 -7.97
CA SER A 334 9.46 -15.65 -8.52
C SER A 334 9.53 -14.64 -9.67
N TYR A 335 8.76 -14.91 -10.70
CA TYR A 335 8.63 -14.05 -11.86
C TYR A 335 7.16 -13.89 -12.22
N ARG A 336 6.71 -12.69 -12.51
CA ARG A 336 5.35 -12.38 -12.96
C ARG A 336 5.41 -11.44 -14.14
N HIS A 337 4.68 -11.76 -15.20
CA HIS A 337 4.64 -10.92 -16.39
C HIS A 337 3.29 -11.01 -17.08
N GLN A 338 2.88 -9.93 -17.74
CA GLN A 338 1.70 -9.91 -18.60
C GLN A 338 2.05 -10.49 -19.98
N ILE A 339 1.15 -11.26 -20.56
CA ILE A 339 1.35 -11.86 -21.87
C ILE A 339 1.06 -10.82 -22.95
N GLY A 340 2.08 -10.13 -23.41
CA GLY A 340 1.95 -9.07 -24.41
C GLY A 340 0.93 -8.01 -24.00
N LYS A 341 -0.06 -7.74 -24.85
CA LYS A 341 -1.18 -6.81 -24.58
C LYS A 341 -2.45 -7.51 -24.09
N LEU A 342 -2.40 -8.83 -23.90
CA LEU A 342 -3.57 -9.59 -23.42
C LEU A 342 -3.81 -9.30 -21.93
N PRO A 343 -5.07 -9.27 -21.46
CA PRO A 343 -5.39 -9.15 -20.03
C PRO A 343 -5.14 -10.50 -19.33
N LEU A 344 -3.98 -11.07 -19.55
CA LEU A 344 -3.56 -12.38 -19.05
C LEU A 344 -2.13 -12.28 -18.54
N SER A 345 -1.87 -12.80 -17.36
CA SER A 345 -0.55 -12.83 -16.73
C SER A 345 -0.13 -14.27 -16.46
N TYR A 346 1.16 -14.50 -16.42
CA TYR A 346 1.75 -15.75 -15.97
C TYR A 346 2.78 -15.51 -14.88
N GLY A 347 3.04 -16.55 -14.10
CA GLY A 347 4.05 -16.54 -13.05
C GLY A 347 4.83 -17.82 -13.02
N LEU A 348 6.14 -17.69 -12.80
CA LEU A 348 7.06 -18.79 -12.56
C LEU A 348 7.52 -18.70 -11.11
N ASN A 349 7.54 -19.82 -10.41
CA ASN A 349 8.07 -19.91 -9.07
C ASN A 349 9.07 -21.05 -9.00
N PHE A 350 10.16 -20.81 -8.31
CA PHE A 350 11.15 -21.81 -7.97
C PHE A 350 11.50 -21.66 -6.51
N GLU A 351 11.62 -22.78 -5.81
CA GLU A 351 12.11 -22.82 -4.45
C GLU A 351 13.01 -24.05 -4.29
N GLY A 352 14.19 -23.88 -3.69
CA GLY A 352 15.11 -24.99 -3.49
C GLY A 352 16.04 -24.76 -2.32
N GLY A 353 16.08 -25.71 -1.39
CA GLY A 353 16.90 -25.61 -0.18
C GLY A 353 16.74 -26.80 0.73
N ARG A 354 17.42 -26.74 1.88
CA ARG A 354 17.31 -27.76 2.93
C ARG A 354 16.23 -27.35 3.92
N TRP A 355 15.24 -28.20 4.10
CA TRP A 355 14.13 -27.98 5.02
C TRP A 355 14.14 -29.03 6.12
N SER A 356 13.79 -28.63 7.34
CA SER A 356 13.71 -29.49 8.50
C SER A 356 12.34 -29.34 9.18
N HIS A 357 11.71 -30.48 9.48
CA HIS A 357 10.47 -30.52 10.25
C HIS A 357 10.39 -31.85 11.03
N GLY A 358 10.04 -31.79 12.32
CA GLY A 358 9.85 -32.97 13.15
C GLY A 358 11.08 -33.88 13.26
N GLY A 359 12.30 -33.33 13.11
CA GLY A 359 13.55 -34.09 13.14
C GLY A 359 13.89 -34.76 11.79
N ILE A 360 13.14 -34.52 10.75
CA ILE A 360 13.42 -35.01 9.40
C ILE A 360 13.96 -33.85 8.56
N ASP A 361 15.12 -34.07 7.95
CA ASP A 361 15.75 -33.13 7.02
C ASP A 361 15.52 -33.62 5.59
N SER A 362 15.15 -32.67 4.71
CA SER A 362 14.99 -32.92 3.28
C SER A 362 15.58 -31.80 2.45
N THR A 363 16.14 -32.15 1.29
CA THR A 363 16.33 -31.17 0.23
C THR A 363 15.01 -31.04 -0.51
N HIS A 364 14.35 -29.91 -0.26
CA HIS A 364 13.10 -29.54 -0.92
C HIS A 364 13.38 -28.83 -2.22
N THR A 365 12.64 -29.16 -3.29
CA THR A 365 12.69 -28.43 -4.56
C THR A 365 11.28 -28.31 -5.12
N TYR A 366 10.88 -27.08 -5.41
CA TYR A 366 9.58 -26.75 -5.99
C TYR A 366 9.74 -25.97 -7.30
N TYR A 367 8.97 -26.35 -8.31
CA TYR A 367 8.81 -25.62 -9.57
C TYR A 367 7.33 -25.36 -9.79
N GLY A 368 6.95 -24.12 -10.01
CA GLY A 368 5.56 -23.72 -10.21
C GLY A 368 5.39 -22.84 -11.43
N LEU A 369 4.35 -23.13 -12.22
CA LEU A 369 3.84 -22.26 -13.27
C LEU A 369 2.40 -21.92 -12.96
N SER A 370 2.03 -20.67 -13.09
CA SER A 370 0.66 -20.18 -12.89
C SER A 370 0.27 -19.26 -14.03
N VAL A 371 -1.00 -19.29 -14.42
CA VAL A 371 -1.58 -18.39 -15.42
C VAL A 371 -2.91 -17.89 -14.87
N TRP A 372 -3.16 -16.56 -14.98
CA TRP A 372 -4.40 -15.94 -14.52
C TRP A 372 -4.76 -14.74 -15.39
N PRO A 373 -6.05 -14.52 -15.69
CA PRO A 373 -6.52 -13.29 -16.30
C PRO A 373 -6.43 -12.13 -15.29
N HIS A 374 -6.42 -10.91 -15.81
CA HIS A 374 -6.74 -9.78 -14.97
C HIS A 374 -8.17 -9.93 -14.43
N THR A 375 -8.47 -9.33 -13.28
CA THR A 375 -9.83 -9.36 -12.73
C THR A 375 -10.82 -8.87 -13.77
N ILE A 376 -11.78 -9.74 -14.12
CA ILE A 376 -12.86 -9.41 -15.05
C ILE A 376 -13.90 -8.63 -14.26
N LYS A 377 -14.16 -7.39 -14.67
CA LYS A 377 -15.13 -6.48 -14.04
C LYS A 377 -16.32 -6.30 -14.96
N LEU A 378 -17.51 -6.56 -14.46
CA LEU A 378 -18.80 -6.48 -15.18
C LEU A 378 -19.83 -5.74 -14.35
N ALA A 379 -20.95 -5.37 -14.94
CA ALA A 379 -22.06 -4.69 -14.27
C ALA A 379 -21.63 -3.41 -13.52
N ASN A 380 -20.91 -2.50 -14.19
CA ASN A 380 -20.36 -1.28 -13.62
C ASN A 380 -19.47 -1.58 -12.38
N ASP A 381 -18.55 -2.53 -12.54
CA ASP A 381 -17.58 -3.00 -11.54
C ASP A 381 -18.21 -3.70 -10.31
N LYS A 382 -19.53 -3.93 -10.30
CA LYS A 382 -20.21 -4.66 -9.22
C LYS A 382 -19.90 -6.15 -9.21
N LEU A 383 -19.68 -6.75 -10.38
CA LEU A 383 -19.34 -8.15 -10.53
C LEU A 383 -17.85 -8.29 -10.87
N ARG A 384 -17.11 -8.98 -10.02
CA ARG A 384 -15.69 -9.26 -10.20
C ARG A 384 -15.46 -10.76 -10.25
N ILE A 385 -14.75 -11.21 -11.30
CA ILE A 385 -14.44 -12.61 -11.52
C ILE A 385 -12.92 -12.76 -11.61
N ASN A 386 -12.38 -13.71 -10.87
CA ASN A 386 -10.98 -14.09 -10.92
C ASN A 386 -10.88 -15.57 -11.24
N ALA A 387 -9.84 -15.94 -11.98
CA ALA A 387 -9.53 -17.32 -12.26
C ALA A 387 -8.00 -17.53 -12.22
N ARG A 388 -7.57 -18.74 -11.90
CA ARG A 388 -6.15 -19.10 -11.91
C ARG A 388 -6.02 -20.59 -12.23
N ALA A 389 -5.06 -20.91 -13.07
CA ALA A 389 -4.59 -22.27 -13.29
C ALA A 389 -3.11 -22.35 -12.90
N SER A 390 -2.71 -23.41 -12.21
CA SER A 390 -1.32 -23.62 -11.84
C SER A 390 -0.92 -25.08 -12.00
N TYR A 391 0.36 -25.28 -12.25
CA TYR A 391 1.00 -26.58 -12.27
C TYR A 391 2.29 -26.50 -11.46
N GLY A 392 2.51 -27.47 -10.59
CA GLY A 392 3.68 -27.53 -9.72
C GLY A 392 4.31 -28.91 -9.69
N ILE A 393 5.62 -28.94 -9.42
CA ILE A 393 6.38 -30.16 -9.18
C ILE A 393 7.15 -29.95 -7.89
N THR A 394 6.88 -30.77 -6.88
CA THR A 394 7.62 -30.79 -5.60
C THR A 394 8.47 -32.07 -5.56
N ARG A 395 9.71 -31.94 -5.13
CA ARG A 395 10.62 -33.07 -4.93
C ARG A 395 11.22 -33.00 -3.53
N GLU A 396 11.26 -34.15 -2.85
CA GLU A 396 11.83 -34.30 -1.52
C GLU A 396 12.92 -35.36 -1.53
N SER A 397 14.06 -35.08 -0.86
CA SER A 397 15.16 -36.03 -0.83
C SER A 397 15.00 -37.11 0.24
N TYR A 398 14.24 -36.84 1.32
CA TYR A 398 14.12 -37.73 2.47
C TYR A 398 13.46 -39.08 2.10
N ASP A 399 12.54 -39.09 1.14
CA ASP A 399 11.82 -40.27 0.67
C ASP A 399 11.89 -40.45 -0.84
N HIS A 400 12.72 -39.62 -1.51
CA HIS A 400 12.85 -39.59 -2.97
C HIS A 400 11.53 -39.34 -3.72
N SER A 401 10.55 -38.74 -3.07
CA SER A 401 9.25 -38.42 -3.66
C SER A 401 9.34 -37.33 -4.72
N SER A 402 8.50 -37.45 -5.73
CA SER A 402 8.27 -36.42 -6.74
C SER A 402 6.77 -36.30 -6.97
N ILE A 403 6.21 -35.19 -6.51
CA ILE A 403 4.78 -34.91 -6.56
C ILE A 403 4.52 -33.89 -7.66
N ARG A 404 3.60 -34.21 -8.55
CA ARG A 404 3.14 -33.32 -9.62
C ARG A 404 1.69 -32.95 -9.33
N GLY A 405 1.40 -31.66 -9.28
CA GLY A 405 0.08 -31.15 -8.96
C GLY A 405 -0.43 -30.12 -9.95
N THR A 406 -1.69 -30.22 -10.33
CA THR A 406 -2.43 -29.16 -11.02
C THR A 406 -3.44 -28.55 -10.07
N SER A 407 -3.65 -27.25 -10.17
CA SER A 407 -4.64 -26.53 -9.38
C SER A 407 -5.39 -25.54 -10.29
N TYR A 408 -6.71 -25.52 -10.14
CA TYR A 408 -7.60 -24.59 -10.81
C TYR A 408 -8.43 -23.88 -9.74
N ALA A 409 -8.48 -22.57 -9.79
CA ALA A 409 -9.29 -21.77 -8.88
C ALA A 409 -10.10 -20.77 -9.70
N ALA A 410 -11.34 -20.56 -9.30
CA ALA A 410 -12.19 -19.49 -9.79
C ALA A 410 -12.95 -18.88 -8.62
N SER A 411 -13.09 -17.55 -8.59
CA SER A 411 -13.87 -16.86 -7.60
C SER A 411 -14.68 -15.74 -8.24
N MET A 412 -15.81 -15.44 -7.63
CA MET A 412 -16.71 -14.39 -8.06
C MET A 412 -17.19 -13.61 -6.83
N SER A 413 -17.19 -12.30 -6.91
CA SER A 413 -17.80 -11.43 -5.91
C SER A 413 -18.77 -10.47 -6.56
N TYR A 414 -19.87 -10.18 -5.89
CA TYR A 414 -20.90 -9.27 -6.34
C TYR A 414 -21.29 -8.28 -5.26
N ASP A 415 -21.25 -6.98 -5.59
CA ASP A 415 -21.68 -5.91 -4.71
C ASP A 415 -23.16 -5.62 -4.95
N PHE A 416 -24.03 -6.13 -4.08
CA PHE A 416 -25.48 -5.84 -4.10
C PHE A 416 -25.76 -4.38 -3.75
N SER A 417 -24.96 -3.85 -2.84
CA SER A 417 -24.96 -2.45 -2.42
C SER A 417 -23.57 -2.06 -1.91
N PRO A 418 -23.29 -0.76 -1.64
CA PRO A 418 -22.04 -0.35 -0.97
C PRO A 418 -21.82 -1.05 0.39
N ALA A 419 -22.89 -1.50 1.03
CA ALA A 419 -22.83 -2.17 2.33
C ALA A 419 -22.75 -3.70 2.24
N VAL A 420 -23.16 -4.32 1.13
CA VAL A 420 -23.33 -5.78 1.03
C VAL A 420 -22.57 -6.32 -0.17
N THR A 421 -21.62 -7.22 0.10
CA THR A 421 -20.90 -7.99 -0.93
C THR A 421 -21.04 -9.47 -0.63
N ALA A 422 -21.48 -10.28 -1.60
CA ALA A 422 -21.35 -11.73 -1.53
C ALA A 422 -20.19 -12.23 -2.39
N TYR A 423 -19.65 -13.37 -2.01
CA TYR A 423 -18.60 -14.04 -2.78
C TYR A 423 -18.81 -15.55 -2.81
N VAL A 424 -18.34 -16.16 -3.88
CA VAL A 424 -18.22 -17.61 -4.04
C VAL A 424 -16.90 -17.94 -4.69
N GLY A 425 -16.30 -19.08 -4.34
CA GLY A 425 -15.06 -19.56 -4.89
C GLY A 425 -15.09 -21.08 -5.03
N TYR A 426 -14.39 -21.57 -6.03
CA TYR A 426 -14.16 -22.99 -6.22
C TYR A 426 -12.69 -23.24 -6.52
N ARG A 427 -12.10 -24.22 -5.85
CA ARG A 427 -10.72 -24.67 -6.11
C ARG A 427 -10.71 -26.20 -6.29
N TYR A 428 -9.95 -26.62 -7.29
CA TYR A 428 -9.58 -28.01 -7.48
C TYR A 428 -8.06 -28.14 -7.42
N SER A 429 -7.53 -29.08 -6.68
CA SER A 429 -6.09 -29.36 -6.61
C SER A 429 -5.83 -30.86 -6.56
N THR A 430 -4.83 -31.29 -7.27
CA THR A 430 -4.30 -32.67 -7.16
C THR A 430 -3.13 -32.75 -6.18
N ASN A 431 -2.65 -31.60 -5.67
CA ASN A 431 -1.58 -31.50 -4.69
C ASN A 431 -2.16 -31.40 -3.28
N THR A 432 -2.48 -32.51 -2.67
CA THR A 432 -3.13 -32.59 -1.36
C THR A 432 -2.18 -33.13 -0.28
N LYS A 433 -2.45 -32.82 0.99
CA LYS A 433 -1.65 -33.15 2.19
C LYS A 433 -1.13 -34.58 2.28
N GLY A 434 -1.87 -35.56 1.82
CA GLY A 434 -1.49 -36.97 1.93
C GLY A 434 -0.29 -37.38 1.06
N ARG A 435 0.33 -36.45 0.34
CA ARG A 435 1.39 -36.73 -0.63
C ARG A 435 2.75 -36.14 -0.28
N THR A 436 2.85 -35.33 0.77
CA THR A 436 4.11 -34.68 1.16
C THR A 436 4.25 -34.57 2.67
N LEU A 437 5.46 -34.67 3.17
CA LEU A 437 5.80 -34.41 4.57
C LEU A 437 5.61 -32.91 4.90
N PHE A 438 5.98 -32.04 3.96
CA PHE A 438 5.86 -30.61 4.14
C PHE A 438 4.58 -30.13 3.46
N ALA A 439 3.55 -29.81 4.25
CA ALA A 439 2.28 -29.34 3.74
C ALA A 439 2.33 -27.91 3.15
N TYR A 440 3.51 -27.27 3.10
CA TYR A 440 3.73 -25.90 2.67
C TYR A 440 3.21 -25.59 1.25
N ASN A 441 3.38 -26.56 0.31
CA ASN A 441 2.92 -26.43 -1.07
C ASN A 441 1.74 -27.36 -1.36
N ALA A 442 1.02 -27.81 -0.34
CA ALA A 442 -0.11 -28.72 -0.46
C ALA A 442 -1.41 -28.07 -0.03
N ASP A 443 -2.50 -28.48 -0.65
CA ASP A 443 -3.86 -28.06 -0.27
C ASP A 443 -4.48 -29.06 0.72
N ASP A 444 -5.33 -28.58 1.63
CA ASP A 444 -6.00 -29.41 2.66
C ASP A 444 -6.92 -30.47 2.03
N TYR A 445 -7.51 -30.17 0.87
CA TYR A 445 -8.45 -31.03 0.20
C TYR A 445 -8.49 -30.78 -1.32
N SER A 446 -8.86 -31.80 -2.08
CA SER A 446 -8.77 -31.79 -3.53
C SER A 446 -9.84 -30.89 -4.18
N ARG A 447 -11.01 -30.75 -3.58
CA ARG A 447 -12.13 -29.97 -4.10
C ARG A 447 -12.72 -29.11 -3.00
N ARG A 448 -12.58 -27.81 -3.17
CA ARG A 448 -13.04 -26.82 -2.21
C ARG A 448 -14.05 -25.89 -2.83
N PHE A 449 -15.11 -25.63 -2.09
CA PHE A 449 -16.09 -24.60 -2.38
C PHE A 449 -16.19 -23.62 -1.22
N ASP A 450 -15.98 -22.34 -1.49
CA ASP A 450 -16.04 -21.24 -0.54
C ASP A 450 -17.20 -20.32 -0.88
N TYR A 451 -17.91 -19.86 0.13
CA TYR A 451 -18.90 -18.81 -0.04
C TYR A 451 -19.06 -18.00 1.24
N GLY A 452 -19.58 -16.79 1.07
CA GLY A 452 -19.80 -15.92 2.20
C GLY A 452 -20.37 -14.56 1.83
N VAL A 453 -20.54 -13.75 2.86
CA VAL A 453 -21.10 -12.42 2.75
C VAL A 453 -20.31 -11.44 3.62
N SER A 454 -20.09 -10.26 3.11
CA SER A 454 -19.48 -9.14 3.80
C SER A 454 -20.51 -8.02 3.97
N LEU A 455 -20.69 -7.54 5.20
CA LEU A 455 -21.68 -6.54 5.61
C LEU A 455 -20.96 -5.35 6.24
N ALA A 456 -20.97 -4.18 5.60
CA ALA A 456 -20.56 -2.92 6.22
C ALA A 456 -21.76 -2.39 7.03
N VAL A 457 -21.64 -2.43 8.36
CA VAL A 457 -22.70 -1.98 9.27
C VAL A 457 -22.57 -0.50 9.59
N THR A 458 -21.32 -0.03 9.66
CA THR A 458 -20.97 1.39 9.78
C THR A 458 -19.84 1.72 8.80
N ASP A 459 -19.44 2.98 8.72
CA ASP A 459 -18.26 3.39 7.93
C ASP A 459 -16.96 2.77 8.47
N ARG A 460 -16.98 2.30 9.72
CA ARG A 460 -15.81 1.73 10.41
C ARG A 460 -15.91 0.23 10.68
N ASP A 461 -17.12 -0.32 10.70
CA ASP A 461 -17.36 -1.70 11.11
C ASP A 461 -17.88 -2.53 9.96
N ARG A 462 -17.23 -3.65 9.75
CA ARG A 462 -17.60 -4.64 8.76
C ARG A 462 -17.57 -6.03 9.38
N PHE A 463 -18.62 -6.78 9.14
CA PHE A 463 -18.70 -8.20 9.49
C PHE A 463 -18.64 -9.05 8.23
N VAL A 464 -17.89 -10.14 8.30
CA VAL A 464 -17.81 -11.11 7.22
C VAL A 464 -18.11 -12.49 7.78
N PHE A 465 -19.01 -13.17 7.12
CA PHE A 465 -19.26 -14.59 7.31
C PHE A 465 -18.69 -15.35 6.13
N GLY A 466 -17.94 -16.41 6.38
CA GLY A 466 -17.39 -17.30 5.36
C GLY A 466 -17.54 -18.75 5.73
N GLN A 467 -17.77 -19.59 4.74
CA GLN A 467 -17.81 -21.03 4.89
C GLN A 467 -16.99 -21.71 3.82
N ALA A 468 -16.18 -22.70 4.21
CA ALA A 468 -15.41 -23.55 3.32
C ALA A 468 -15.90 -25.01 3.40
N MET A 469 -16.12 -25.61 2.24
CA MET A 469 -16.65 -26.96 2.08
C MET A 469 -15.66 -27.85 1.31
N ASP A 470 -15.38 -29.02 1.84
CA ASP A 470 -14.79 -30.11 1.08
C ASP A 470 -15.90 -30.75 0.23
N VAL A 471 -15.86 -30.49 -1.06
CA VAL A 471 -16.90 -30.95 -1.99
C VAL A 471 -16.88 -32.48 -2.16
N GLU A 472 -15.70 -33.09 -2.08
CA GLU A 472 -15.53 -34.52 -2.26
C GLU A 472 -16.11 -35.32 -1.09
N LYS A 473 -15.90 -34.82 0.14
CA LYS A 473 -16.40 -35.45 1.37
C LYS A 473 -17.75 -34.91 1.83
N HIS A 474 -18.32 -33.93 1.10
CA HIS A 474 -19.54 -33.21 1.48
C HIS A 474 -19.53 -32.71 2.93
N THR A 475 -18.37 -32.21 3.40
CA THR A 475 -18.20 -31.76 4.78
C THR A 475 -17.81 -30.30 4.84
N VAL A 476 -18.43 -29.56 5.77
CA VAL A 476 -18.03 -28.21 6.10
C VAL A 476 -16.74 -28.28 6.91
N LYS A 477 -15.68 -27.69 6.40
CA LYS A 477 -14.36 -27.69 7.01
C LYS A 477 -14.14 -26.50 7.92
N ASP A 478 -14.50 -25.32 7.45
CA ASP A 478 -14.35 -24.09 8.19
C ASP A 478 -15.62 -23.24 8.12
N ILE A 479 -15.93 -22.57 9.23
CA ILE A 479 -16.93 -21.52 9.33
C ILE A 479 -16.25 -20.38 10.04
N ASP A 480 -16.06 -19.28 9.34
CA ASP A 480 -15.29 -18.13 9.80
C ASP A 480 -16.20 -16.92 9.97
N TYR A 481 -16.06 -16.25 11.09
CA TYR A 481 -16.68 -14.96 11.40
C TYR A 481 -15.56 -13.94 11.55
N TYR A 482 -15.64 -12.83 10.81
CA TYR A 482 -14.71 -11.74 10.92
C TYR A 482 -15.41 -10.47 11.35
N TRP A 483 -14.74 -9.69 12.16
CA TRP A 483 -15.06 -8.30 12.42
C TRP A 483 -13.84 -7.46 12.10
N PHE A 484 -13.99 -6.56 11.15
CA PHE A 484 -13.01 -5.55 10.79
C PHE A 484 -13.47 -4.23 11.38
N HIS A 485 -12.62 -3.62 12.20
CA HIS A 485 -12.87 -2.31 12.78
C HIS A 485 -11.78 -1.33 12.34
N ASP A 486 -12.18 -0.28 11.64
CA ASP A 486 -11.29 0.77 11.16
C ASP A 486 -11.08 1.80 12.27
N MET A 487 -9.84 1.91 12.76
CA MET A 487 -9.41 2.85 13.78
C MET A 487 -8.71 4.09 13.16
N HIS A 488 -8.99 4.44 11.91
CA HIS A 488 -8.39 5.46 11.05
C HIS A 488 -7.03 5.05 10.46
N CYS A 489 -6.00 4.92 11.27
CA CYS A 489 -4.64 4.61 10.82
C CYS A 489 -4.22 3.19 11.17
N ALA A 490 -5.11 2.43 11.74
CA ALA A 490 -4.97 1.02 12.03
C ALA A 490 -6.31 0.31 11.81
N GLN A 491 -6.25 -0.96 11.50
CA GLN A 491 -7.41 -1.83 11.40
C GLN A 491 -7.27 -2.94 12.42
N MET A 492 -8.28 -3.13 13.25
CA MET A 492 -8.39 -4.29 14.11
C MET A 492 -9.18 -5.36 13.37
N ILE A 493 -8.66 -6.56 13.36
CA ILE A 493 -9.30 -7.74 12.76
C ILE A 493 -9.51 -8.76 13.85
N LEU A 494 -10.76 -9.13 14.08
CA LEU A 494 -11.14 -10.25 14.95
C LEU A 494 -11.69 -11.35 14.06
N ARG A 495 -11.13 -12.55 14.14
CA ARG A 495 -11.59 -13.76 13.45
C ARG A 495 -11.93 -14.83 14.46
N TYR A 496 -13.09 -15.45 14.32
CA TYR A 496 -13.45 -16.67 15.02
C TYR A 496 -13.70 -17.80 14.03
N ARG A 497 -12.99 -18.91 14.20
CA ARG A 497 -13.10 -20.13 13.37
C ARG A 497 -13.88 -21.17 14.14
N ALA A 498 -15.18 -21.29 13.85
CA ALA A 498 -16.10 -22.08 14.65
C ALA A 498 -15.79 -23.58 14.62
N LYS A 499 -15.28 -24.14 13.52
CA LYS A 499 -14.92 -25.56 13.42
C LYS A 499 -13.64 -25.94 14.16
N ARG A 500 -12.77 -24.96 14.41
CA ARG A 500 -11.48 -25.15 15.09
C ARG A 500 -11.48 -24.58 16.50
N ASP A 501 -12.59 -23.96 16.93
CA ASP A 501 -12.69 -23.19 18.19
C ASP A 501 -11.48 -22.27 18.41
N SER A 502 -11.13 -21.53 17.37
CA SER A 502 -9.94 -20.72 17.35
C SER A 502 -10.25 -19.24 17.13
N TRP A 503 -9.67 -18.42 18.00
CA TRP A 503 -9.71 -16.97 17.92
C TRP A 503 -8.40 -16.42 17.38
N HIS A 504 -8.52 -15.45 16.49
CA HIS A 504 -7.40 -14.66 15.99
C HIS A 504 -7.76 -13.19 16.09
N VAL A 505 -6.88 -12.42 16.70
CA VAL A 505 -6.98 -10.96 16.79
C VAL A 505 -5.71 -10.37 16.23
N SER A 506 -5.82 -9.45 15.30
CA SER A 506 -4.68 -8.69 14.81
C SER A 506 -4.98 -7.20 14.77
N CYS A 507 -3.96 -6.39 14.95
CA CYS A 507 -3.98 -4.97 14.71
C CYS A 507 -2.91 -4.66 13.67
N GLU A 508 -3.36 -4.17 12.53
CA GLU A 508 -2.50 -3.81 11.42
C GLU A 508 -2.58 -2.30 11.21
N PHE A 509 -1.42 -1.65 11.19
CA PHE A 509 -1.38 -0.26 10.78
C PHE A 509 -1.62 -0.19 9.28
N THR A 510 -2.57 0.62 8.90
CA THR A 510 -2.91 0.86 7.50
C THR A 510 -2.23 2.16 7.08
N PRO A 511 -1.15 2.09 6.28
CA PRO A 511 -0.61 3.29 5.64
C PRO A 511 -1.60 3.70 4.55
N TRP A 512 -2.36 4.74 4.79
CA TRP A 512 -3.26 5.35 3.80
C TRP A 512 -2.55 6.43 3.02
#